data_5637861ccab7788427076cede953af25
#
_entry.id   5637861ccab7788427076cede953af25
#
_cell.length_a   1.000
_cell.length_b   1.000
_cell.length_c   1.000
_cell.angle_alpha   90.00
_cell.angle_beta   90.00
_cell.angle_gamma   90.00
#
_symmetry.space_group_name_H-M   'P 1'
#
loop_
_entity.id
_entity.type
_entity.pdbx_description
1 polymer ?
#
loop_
_entity_poly.entity_id
_entity_poly.type
_entity_poly.pdbx_seq_one_letter_code
_entity_poly.pdbx_strand_id
1 'polypeptide(L)'
;YGFPMELTEEIAGENGMTIDTDGFEAAMKEQQERARAARADVSAKVATPDTTKLDQSKLINDPSATKASIVMIGKGGVEVDAAQAGEEVTIIVDNNPFHAEGGGQLSDTGVLAGEKGKVQVTDAKALPNGLVYLIATVDEGTLQTGDTVDVTVHQTRHLNLARNHTATHLLQAALRKILGNHVNQAGSLVTPDHLRFDFTHFSPVTQAELDAIENLVNEEILKNIPVTIEEMPIDDAKEKGAMALFGEKYGDVVRVVSVDDFSCELCGGSHVDNTSVIGSFRITGESGTGSGVRRIEAVTGEAALAVAKAESRELQQLAD
;
A
#
# COMPACT_ATOMS: atom_id res chain seq x y z
N TYR A 1 21.83 -13.28 -0.31
CA TYR A 1 21.88 -12.91 1.09
C TYR A 1 22.27 -11.43 1.33
N GLY A 2 22.16 -10.54 0.32
CA GLY A 2 22.27 -9.10 0.49
C GLY A 2 23.68 -8.53 0.73
N PHE A 3 24.74 -9.28 0.44
CA PHE A 3 26.08 -8.74 0.52
C PHE A 3 26.37 -7.92 -0.75
N PRO A 4 26.76 -6.62 -0.65
CA PRO A 4 27.00 -5.77 -1.79
C PRO A 4 28.11 -6.30 -2.67
N MET A 5 27.95 -6.18 -3.98
CA MET A 5 28.92 -6.67 -4.95
C MET A 5 30.23 -5.87 -4.85
N GLU A 6 30.14 -4.57 -4.67
CA GLU A 6 31.28 -3.67 -4.54
C GLU A 6 32.16 -4.06 -3.34
N LEU A 7 31.56 -4.44 -2.23
CA LEU A 7 32.28 -4.90 -1.05
C LEU A 7 32.91 -6.28 -1.27
N THR A 8 32.26 -7.15 -2.07
CA THR A 8 32.83 -8.43 -2.48
C THR A 8 34.04 -8.24 -3.37
N GLU A 9 34.01 -7.29 -4.32
CA GLU A 9 35.13 -6.92 -5.17
C GLU A 9 36.32 -6.41 -4.35
N GLU A 10 36.07 -5.50 -3.40
CA GLU A 10 37.08 -4.95 -2.52
C GLU A 10 37.78 -6.04 -1.71
N ILE A 11 37.02 -6.89 -1.02
CA ILE A 11 37.55 -8.01 -0.21
C ILE A 11 38.30 -9.03 -1.10
N ALA A 12 37.78 -9.35 -2.27
CA ALA A 12 38.44 -10.24 -3.22
C ALA A 12 39.76 -9.63 -3.70
N GLY A 13 39.79 -8.35 -4.05
CA GLY A 13 40.97 -7.62 -4.48
C GLY A 13 42.07 -7.57 -3.40
N GLU A 14 41.70 -7.32 -2.14
CA GLU A 14 42.63 -7.38 -0.99
C GLU A 14 43.27 -8.75 -0.81
N ASN A 15 42.61 -9.85 -1.21
CA ASN A 15 43.06 -11.21 -1.13
C ASN A 15 43.71 -11.73 -2.45
N GLY A 16 43.91 -10.83 -3.44
CA GLY A 16 44.51 -11.18 -4.74
C GLY A 16 43.59 -12.05 -5.62
N MET A 17 42.29 -12.04 -5.36
CA MET A 17 41.25 -12.74 -6.14
C MET A 17 40.46 -11.79 -7.00
N THR A 18 39.86 -12.31 -8.06
CA THR A 18 38.89 -11.60 -8.88
C THR A 18 37.52 -12.27 -8.80
N ILE A 19 36.44 -11.50 -8.94
CA ILE A 19 35.09 -12.06 -8.98
C ILE A 19 34.58 -12.06 -10.42
N ASP A 20 33.69 -13.01 -10.74
CA ASP A 20 32.97 -13.08 -12.01
C ASP A 20 31.74 -12.15 -11.94
N THR A 21 31.96 -10.88 -12.27
CA THR A 21 30.91 -9.85 -12.28
C THR A 21 29.83 -10.15 -13.32
N ASP A 22 30.23 -10.59 -14.52
CA ASP A 22 29.31 -10.92 -15.61
C ASP A 22 28.41 -12.11 -15.22
N GLY A 23 28.97 -13.13 -14.58
CA GLY A 23 28.24 -14.28 -14.06
C GLY A 23 27.28 -13.90 -12.94
N PHE A 24 27.67 -12.97 -12.06
CA PHE A 24 26.80 -12.46 -11.00
C PHE A 24 25.62 -11.67 -11.59
N GLU A 25 25.86 -10.76 -12.55
CA GLU A 25 24.80 -9.98 -13.20
C GLU A 25 23.81 -10.89 -13.95
N ALA A 26 24.31 -11.90 -14.66
CA ALA A 26 23.49 -12.89 -15.35
C ALA A 26 22.61 -13.68 -14.34
N ALA A 27 23.16 -14.14 -13.23
CA ALA A 27 22.43 -14.86 -12.20
C ALA A 27 21.40 -13.98 -11.48
N MET A 28 21.74 -12.70 -11.25
CA MET A 28 20.82 -11.72 -10.65
C MET A 28 19.65 -11.43 -11.59
N LYS A 29 19.91 -11.28 -12.89
CA LYS A 29 18.86 -11.08 -13.91
C LYS A 29 17.93 -12.29 -13.99
N GLU A 30 18.49 -13.50 -13.99
CA GLU A 30 17.69 -14.73 -13.99
C GLU A 30 16.82 -14.84 -12.72
N GLN A 31 17.36 -14.49 -11.57
CA GLN A 31 16.61 -14.47 -10.30
C GLN A 31 15.47 -13.43 -10.34
N GLN A 32 15.72 -12.24 -10.90
CA GLN A 32 14.70 -11.21 -11.08
C GLN A 32 13.61 -11.67 -12.05
N GLU A 33 13.98 -12.34 -13.14
CA GLU A 33 13.03 -12.91 -14.12
C GLU A 33 12.18 -14.02 -13.49
N ARG A 34 12.77 -14.92 -12.71
CA ARG A 34 12.02 -15.94 -11.93
C ARG A 34 11.06 -15.30 -10.92
N ALA A 35 11.49 -14.25 -10.21
CA ALA A 35 10.64 -13.54 -9.27
C ALA A 35 9.48 -12.80 -9.97
N ARG A 36 9.73 -12.23 -11.16
CA ARG A 36 8.70 -11.63 -12.01
C ARG A 36 7.72 -12.69 -12.54
N ALA A 37 8.24 -13.83 -13.02
CA ALA A 37 7.42 -14.95 -13.52
C ALA A 37 6.53 -15.51 -12.39
N ALA A 38 7.05 -15.71 -11.19
CA ALA A 38 6.28 -16.17 -10.04
C ALA A 38 5.17 -15.17 -9.64
N ARG A 39 5.42 -13.87 -9.76
CA ARG A 39 4.39 -12.83 -9.57
C ARG A 39 3.38 -12.81 -10.71
N ALA A 40 3.83 -13.01 -11.95
CA ALA A 40 2.96 -13.09 -13.12
C ALA A 40 2.01 -14.31 -13.07
N ASP A 41 2.45 -15.43 -12.49
CA ASP A 41 1.63 -16.64 -12.36
C ASP A 41 0.48 -16.46 -11.34
N VAL A 42 0.69 -15.63 -10.31
CA VAL A 42 -0.37 -15.21 -9.38
C VAL A 42 -1.30 -14.17 -10.02
N SER A 43 -0.76 -13.27 -10.86
CA SER A 43 -1.50 -12.24 -11.63
C SER A 43 -2.23 -12.83 -12.85
N ALA A 44 -1.75 -13.93 -13.44
CA ALA A 44 -2.28 -14.53 -14.67
C ALA A 44 -3.66 -15.19 -14.50
N LYS A 45 -4.16 -15.35 -13.26
CA LYS A 45 -5.53 -15.84 -13.03
C LYS A 45 -6.59 -14.82 -13.44
N VAL A 46 -6.24 -13.52 -13.45
CA VAL A 46 -7.15 -12.45 -13.88
C VAL A 46 -6.46 -11.62 -14.95
N ALA A 47 -6.73 -11.89 -16.20
CA ALA A 47 -6.15 -11.15 -17.31
C ALA A 47 -6.62 -9.69 -17.30
N THR A 48 -5.66 -8.78 -17.53
CA THR A 48 -5.93 -7.33 -17.61
C THR A 48 -6.94 -7.06 -18.75
N PRO A 49 -8.02 -6.31 -18.50
CA PRO A 49 -9.01 -6.01 -19.51
C PRO A 49 -8.44 -5.10 -20.62
N ASP A 50 -8.85 -5.34 -21.87
CA ASP A 50 -8.54 -4.42 -22.97
C ASP A 50 -9.50 -3.21 -22.93
N THR A 51 -8.96 -2.07 -22.50
CA THR A 51 -9.73 -0.83 -22.32
C THR A 51 -9.58 0.17 -23.47
N THR A 52 -8.97 -0.24 -24.60
CA THR A 52 -8.69 0.66 -25.74
C THR A 52 -9.94 1.24 -26.38
N LYS A 53 -11.09 0.58 -26.22
CA LYS A 53 -12.39 1.00 -26.77
C LYS A 53 -13.20 1.87 -25.81
N LEU A 54 -12.76 2.04 -24.56
CA LEU A 54 -13.51 2.81 -23.56
C LEU A 54 -13.25 4.30 -23.71
N ASP A 55 -14.33 5.09 -23.59
CA ASP A 55 -14.25 6.55 -23.48
C ASP A 55 -13.84 6.91 -22.04
N GLN A 56 -12.53 7.05 -21.83
CA GLN A 56 -11.94 7.32 -20.52
C GLN A 56 -12.43 8.65 -19.89
N SER A 57 -12.91 9.59 -20.70
CA SER A 57 -13.42 10.87 -20.18
C SER A 57 -14.71 10.73 -19.35
N LYS A 58 -15.35 9.56 -19.43
CA LYS A 58 -16.58 9.24 -18.68
C LYS A 58 -16.33 8.38 -17.46
N LEU A 59 -15.06 8.04 -17.19
CA LEU A 59 -14.67 7.18 -16.07
C LEU A 59 -14.05 8.03 -14.97
N ILE A 60 -14.68 8.02 -13.80
CA ILE A 60 -14.32 8.87 -12.66
C ILE A 60 -13.97 7.99 -11.48
N ASN A 61 -12.91 8.34 -10.76
CA ASN A 61 -12.60 7.78 -9.43
C ASN A 61 -13.16 8.75 -8.38
N ASP A 62 -14.31 8.43 -7.80
CA ASP A 62 -14.99 9.23 -6.78
C ASP A 62 -15.18 8.40 -5.50
N PRO A 63 -14.38 8.63 -4.44
CA PRO A 63 -14.48 7.89 -3.19
C PRO A 63 -15.85 7.98 -2.50
N SER A 64 -16.67 8.95 -2.87
CA SER A 64 -18.03 9.15 -2.31
C SER A 64 -19.13 8.44 -3.10
N ALA A 65 -18.80 7.83 -4.25
CA ALA A 65 -19.78 7.19 -5.10
C ALA A 65 -20.49 6.02 -4.38
N THR A 66 -21.79 6.03 -4.41
CA THR A 66 -22.67 4.97 -3.89
C THR A 66 -23.42 4.23 -4.99
N LYS A 67 -23.35 4.73 -6.22
CA LYS A 67 -23.96 4.16 -7.44
C LYS A 67 -23.00 4.28 -8.60
N ALA A 68 -23.03 3.27 -9.47
CA ALA A 68 -22.26 3.27 -10.70
C ALA A 68 -22.98 2.46 -11.78
N SER A 69 -22.58 2.67 -13.05
CA SER A 69 -22.97 1.81 -14.16
C SER A 69 -21.82 0.90 -14.55
N ILE A 70 -22.12 -0.37 -14.84
CA ILE A 70 -21.12 -1.30 -15.33
C ILE A 70 -20.80 -0.96 -16.79
N VAL A 71 -19.56 -0.56 -17.04
CA VAL A 71 -19.09 -0.15 -18.37
C VAL A 71 -18.50 -1.33 -19.14
N MET A 72 -17.85 -2.25 -18.43
CA MET A 72 -17.22 -3.43 -19.02
C MET A 72 -17.20 -4.58 -18.04
N ILE A 73 -17.42 -5.78 -18.54
CA ILE A 73 -17.20 -7.06 -17.84
C ILE A 73 -16.18 -7.86 -18.64
N GLY A 74 -15.11 -8.31 -17.99
CA GLY A 74 -14.09 -9.18 -18.58
C GLY A 74 -14.07 -10.55 -17.91
N LYS A 75 -13.90 -11.61 -18.69
CA LYS A 75 -13.74 -12.98 -18.20
C LYS A 75 -12.56 -13.64 -18.90
N GLY A 76 -11.53 -14.01 -18.14
CA GLY A 76 -10.33 -14.60 -18.72
C GLY A 76 -9.62 -13.71 -19.76
N GLY A 77 -9.72 -12.36 -19.62
CA GLY A 77 -9.14 -11.39 -20.55
C GLY A 77 -9.97 -11.05 -21.77
N VAL A 78 -11.16 -11.65 -21.90
CA VAL A 78 -12.09 -11.39 -23.00
C VAL A 78 -13.28 -10.60 -22.46
N GLU A 79 -13.69 -9.54 -23.18
CA GLU A 79 -14.92 -8.80 -22.90
C GLU A 79 -16.14 -9.67 -23.11
N VAL A 80 -17.08 -9.63 -22.17
CA VAL A 80 -18.35 -10.35 -22.23
C VAL A 80 -19.51 -9.41 -21.87
N ASP A 81 -20.69 -9.69 -22.44
CA ASP A 81 -21.87 -8.84 -22.18
C ASP A 81 -22.50 -9.11 -20.82
N ALA A 82 -22.29 -10.30 -20.25
CA ALA A 82 -22.88 -10.71 -18.98
C ALA A 82 -22.02 -11.75 -18.23
N ALA A 83 -22.23 -11.79 -16.90
CA ALA A 83 -21.62 -12.79 -16.00
C ALA A 83 -22.67 -13.36 -15.05
N GLN A 84 -22.50 -14.63 -14.66
CA GLN A 84 -23.44 -15.40 -13.84
C GLN A 84 -22.81 -15.79 -12.50
N ALA A 85 -23.65 -16.15 -11.54
CA ALA A 85 -23.24 -16.61 -10.22
C ALA A 85 -22.15 -17.70 -10.29
N GLY A 86 -21.11 -17.55 -9.46
CA GLY A 86 -19.93 -18.42 -9.38
C GLY A 86 -18.79 -18.03 -10.34
N GLU A 87 -18.98 -17.04 -11.21
CA GLU A 87 -17.94 -16.62 -12.15
C GLU A 87 -17.01 -15.56 -11.55
N GLU A 88 -15.70 -15.73 -11.79
CA GLU A 88 -14.69 -14.71 -11.51
C GLU A 88 -14.57 -13.78 -12.73
N VAL A 89 -14.65 -12.48 -12.49
CA VAL A 89 -14.71 -11.45 -13.53
C VAL A 89 -13.86 -10.23 -13.17
N THR A 90 -13.47 -9.47 -14.19
CA THR A 90 -13.03 -8.08 -14.04
C THR A 90 -14.19 -7.15 -14.40
N ILE A 91 -14.36 -6.08 -13.63
CA ILE A 91 -15.44 -5.11 -13.85
C ILE A 91 -14.83 -3.71 -13.90
N ILE A 92 -15.27 -2.91 -14.87
CA ILE A 92 -15.03 -1.47 -14.91
C ILE A 92 -16.37 -0.79 -14.74
N VAL A 93 -16.41 0.17 -13.83
CA VAL A 93 -17.57 1.03 -13.57
C VAL A 93 -17.28 2.48 -13.99
N ASP A 94 -18.31 3.24 -14.31
CA ASP A 94 -18.19 4.65 -14.71
C ASP A 94 -17.79 5.55 -13.54
N ASN A 95 -18.23 5.22 -12.32
CA ASN A 95 -17.95 5.99 -11.12
C ASN A 95 -17.41 5.05 -10.01
N ASN A 96 -16.09 5.01 -9.85
CA ASN A 96 -15.39 4.03 -8.99
C ASN A 96 -15.03 4.64 -7.63
N PRO A 97 -15.54 4.09 -6.49
CA PRO A 97 -15.13 4.52 -5.16
C PRO A 97 -13.98 3.68 -4.56
N PHE A 98 -13.59 2.56 -5.17
CA PHE A 98 -12.58 1.68 -4.60
C PHE A 98 -11.17 2.22 -4.83
N HIS A 99 -10.38 2.28 -3.76
CA HIS A 99 -8.95 2.51 -3.87
C HIS A 99 -8.26 1.28 -4.45
N ALA A 100 -7.51 1.49 -5.53
CA ALA A 100 -6.71 0.43 -6.16
C ALA A 100 -5.42 0.17 -5.39
N GLU A 101 -4.90 -1.06 -5.44
CA GLU A 101 -3.58 -1.39 -4.91
C GLU A 101 -2.50 -0.50 -5.52
N GLY A 102 -1.70 0.15 -4.66
CA GLY A 102 -0.63 1.03 -5.11
C GLY A 102 0.15 1.64 -3.94
N GLY A 103 1.39 2.07 -4.18
CA GLY A 103 2.23 2.71 -3.17
C GLY A 103 2.48 1.86 -1.90
N GLY A 104 2.37 0.52 -2.00
CA GLY A 104 2.47 -0.39 -0.88
C GLY A 104 1.17 -0.61 -0.10
N GLN A 105 0.08 0.13 -0.40
CA GLN A 105 -1.24 -0.09 0.19
C GLN A 105 -2.02 -1.14 -0.60
N LEU A 106 -2.64 -2.11 0.10
CA LEU A 106 -3.60 -3.03 -0.50
C LEU A 106 -4.88 -2.30 -0.92
N SER A 107 -5.59 -2.88 -1.88
CA SER A 107 -6.84 -2.34 -2.40
C SER A 107 -7.99 -2.42 -1.39
N ASP A 108 -9.01 -1.62 -1.67
CA ASP A 108 -10.33 -1.79 -1.08
C ASP A 108 -11.02 -3.05 -1.58
N THR A 109 -12.00 -3.51 -0.80
CA THR A 109 -12.95 -4.56 -1.17
C THR A 109 -14.37 -4.10 -0.89
N GLY A 110 -15.36 -4.78 -1.45
CA GLY A 110 -16.75 -4.38 -1.25
C GLY A 110 -17.73 -5.15 -2.10
N VAL A 111 -18.88 -4.55 -2.36
CA VAL A 111 -20.00 -5.18 -3.05
C VAL A 111 -20.56 -4.26 -4.12
N LEU A 112 -20.89 -4.84 -5.28
CA LEU A 112 -21.77 -4.22 -6.27
C LEU A 112 -23.11 -4.98 -6.26
N ALA A 113 -24.21 -4.26 -6.05
CA ALA A 113 -25.55 -4.84 -6.00
C ALA A 113 -26.46 -4.20 -7.05
N GLY A 114 -26.88 -4.97 -8.05
CA GLY A 114 -27.86 -4.60 -9.06
C GLY A 114 -29.21 -5.31 -8.83
N GLU A 115 -30.22 -4.97 -9.63
CA GLU A 115 -31.54 -5.59 -9.55
C GLU A 115 -31.51 -7.12 -9.80
N LYS A 116 -30.58 -7.59 -10.65
CA LYS A 116 -30.55 -8.98 -11.13
C LYS A 116 -29.41 -9.81 -10.54
N GLY A 117 -28.46 -9.19 -9.85
CA GLY A 117 -27.31 -9.90 -9.34
C GLY A 117 -26.50 -9.08 -8.34
N LYS A 118 -25.63 -9.80 -7.64
CA LYS A 118 -24.72 -9.26 -6.62
C LYS A 118 -23.32 -9.78 -6.83
N VAL A 119 -22.34 -8.94 -6.64
CA VAL A 119 -20.91 -9.22 -6.88
C VAL A 119 -20.09 -8.84 -5.67
N GLN A 120 -19.20 -9.73 -5.26
CA GLN A 120 -18.19 -9.47 -4.27
C GLN A 120 -16.90 -8.98 -4.94
N VAL A 121 -16.54 -7.73 -4.69
CA VAL A 121 -15.24 -7.15 -5.10
C VAL A 121 -14.18 -7.60 -4.12
N THR A 122 -13.20 -8.33 -4.61
CA THR A 122 -12.11 -8.91 -3.80
C THR A 122 -10.80 -8.14 -3.94
N ASP A 123 -10.62 -7.40 -5.05
CA ASP A 123 -9.42 -6.60 -5.31
C ASP A 123 -9.74 -5.47 -6.29
N ALA A 124 -8.96 -4.40 -6.28
CA ALA A 124 -9.02 -3.30 -7.24
C ALA A 124 -7.61 -2.93 -7.69
N LYS A 125 -7.41 -2.80 -9.00
CA LYS A 125 -6.09 -2.51 -9.59
C LYS A 125 -6.18 -1.36 -10.58
N ALA A 126 -5.11 -0.57 -10.63
CA ALA A 126 -4.99 0.52 -11.58
C ALA A 126 -4.21 0.09 -12.83
N LEU A 127 -4.69 0.51 -13.99
CA LEU A 127 -3.95 0.47 -15.25
C LEU A 127 -2.94 1.64 -15.31
N PRO A 128 -1.94 1.58 -16.19
CA PRO A 128 -0.94 2.65 -16.34
C PRO A 128 -1.54 4.03 -16.67
N ASN A 129 -2.74 4.09 -17.24
CA ASN A 129 -3.48 5.31 -17.52
C ASN A 129 -4.34 5.81 -16.36
N GLY A 130 -4.24 5.20 -15.16
CA GLY A 130 -4.98 5.57 -13.95
C GLY A 130 -6.41 5.00 -13.87
N LEU A 131 -6.88 4.27 -14.89
CA LEU A 131 -8.19 3.63 -14.86
C LEU A 131 -8.17 2.44 -13.89
N VAL A 132 -9.17 2.37 -13.01
CA VAL A 132 -9.32 1.29 -12.05
C VAL A 132 -10.24 0.20 -12.60
N TYR A 133 -9.83 -1.04 -12.48
CA TYR A 133 -10.68 -2.21 -12.69
C TYR A 133 -10.78 -3.05 -11.42
N LEU A 134 -11.96 -3.62 -11.21
CA LEU A 134 -12.29 -4.41 -10.03
C LEU A 134 -12.14 -5.89 -10.38
N ILE A 135 -11.55 -6.67 -9.48
CA ILE A 135 -11.54 -8.14 -9.53
C ILE A 135 -12.64 -8.62 -8.61
N ALA A 136 -13.53 -9.44 -9.13
CA ALA A 136 -14.74 -9.77 -8.42
C ALA A 136 -15.26 -11.18 -8.73
N THR A 137 -16.09 -11.71 -7.83
CA THR A 137 -16.84 -12.93 -8.00
C THR A 137 -18.33 -12.61 -7.98
N VAL A 138 -19.09 -13.12 -8.92
CA VAL A 138 -20.55 -12.99 -8.93
C VAL A 138 -21.12 -13.93 -7.88
N ASP A 139 -21.69 -13.38 -6.80
CA ASP A 139 -22.29 -14.17 -5.71
C ASP A 139 -23.66 -14.74 -6.11
N GLU A 140 -24.50 -13.87 -6.68
CA GLU A 140 -25.90 -14.19 -6.97
C GLU A 140 -26.34 -13.59 -8.30
N GLY A 141 -27.20 -14.30 -9.02
CA GLY A 141 -27.89 -13.80 -10.20
C GLY A 141 -26.99 -13.60 -11.43
N THR A 142 -27.25 -12.52 -12.15
CA THR A 142 -26.54 -12.17 -13.39
C THR A 142 -26.28 -10.67 -13.42
N LEU A 143 -25.09 -10.28 -13.85
CA LEU A 143 -24.74 -8.90 -14.17
C LEU A 143 -24.56 -8.72 -15.67
N GLN A 144 -24.91 -7.57 -16.19
CA GLN A 144 -24.75 -7.18 -17.59
C GLN A 144 -24.08 -5.82 -17.73
N THR A 145 -23.34 -5.64 -18.81
CA THR A 145 -22.84 -4.31 -19.21
C THR A 145 -24.03 -3.36 -19.39
N GLY A 146 -23.94 -2.18 -18.80
CA GLY A 146 -25.01 -1.18 -18.76
C GLY A 146 -25.92 -1.26 -17.54
N ASP A 147 -25.81 -2.31 -16.71
CA ASP A 147 -26.57 -2.38 -15.44
C ASP A 147 -26.10 -1.26 -14.48
N THR A 148 -27.07 -0.63 -13.81
CA THR A 148 -26.80 0.27 -12.68
C THR A 148 -26.73 -0.54 -11.40
N VAL A 149 -25.68 -0.31 -10.60
CA VAL A 149 -25.44 -1.02 -9.34
C VAL A 149 -25.27 -0.03 -8.19
N ASP A 150 -25.74 -0.42 -7.02
CA ASP A 150 -25.34 0.22 -5.77
C ASP A 150 -23.94 -0.29 -5.40
N VAL A 151 -23.06 0.63 -5.03
CA VAL A 151 -21.65 0.34 -4.71
C VAL A 151 -21.44 0.53 -3.21
N THR A 152 -20.87 -0.49 -2.57
CA THR A 152 -20.57 -0.45 -1.13
C THR A 152 -19.14 -0.90 -0.90
N VAL A 153 -18.28 0.04 -0.50
CA VAL A 153 -16.91 -0.25 -0.02
C VAL A 153 -16.99 -0.79 1.41
N HIS A 154 -16.21 -1.81 1.76
CA HIS A 154 -16.11 -2.34 3.12
C HIS A 154 -15.42 -1.31 4.04
N GLN A 155 -16.21 -0.50 4.72
CA GLN A 155 -15.78 0.67 5.49
C GLN A 155 -14.74 0.33 6.57
N THR A 156 -14.90 -0.77 7.32
CA THR A 156 -13.93 -1.19 8.35
C THR A 156 -12.56 -1.47 7.75
N ARG A 157 -12.52 -2.16 6.58
CA ARG A 157 -11.26 -2.43 5.87
C ARG A 157 -10.62 -1.13 5.37
N HIS A 158 -11.40 -0.28 4.71
CA HIS A 158 -10.95 1.02 4.22
C HIS A 158 -10.37 1.89 5.34
N LEU A 159 -11.09 2.00 6.45
CA LEU A 159 -10.64 2.77 7.61
C LEU A 159 -9.35 2.21 8.22
N ASN A 160 -9.21 0.89 8.32
CA ASN A 160 -8.00 0.28 8.85
C ASN A 160 -6.80 0.48 7.91
N LEU A 161 -6.99 0.40 6.59
CA LEU A 161 -5.97 0.77 5.61
C LEU A 161 -5.55 2.24 5.79
N ALA A 162 -6.51 3.16 5.90
CA ALA A 162 -6.25 4.59 6.10
C ALA A 162 -5.50 4.87 7.43
N ARG A 163 -5.86 4.18 8.52
CA ARG A 163 -5.16 4.26 9.83
C ARG A 163 -3.71 3.82 9.70
N ASN A 164 -3.48 2.64 9.15
CA ASN A 164 -2.14 2.07 8.97
C ASN A 164 -1.30 2.91 8.01
N HIS A 165 -1.91 3.46 6.95
CA HIS A 165 -1.19 4.29 5.99
C HIS A 165 -0.76 5.64 6.60
N THR A 166 -1.68 6.32 7.29
CA THR A 166 -1.34 7.57 7.98
C THR A 166 -0.30 7.33 9.08
N ALA A 167 -0.42 6.23 9.84
CA ALA A 167 0.60 5.85 10.82
C ALA A 167 1.97 5.55 10.19
N THR A 168 2.02 5.05 8.94
CA THR A 168 3.28 4.85 8.22
C THR A 168 3.99 6.19 7.96
N HIS A 169 3.26 7.24 7.59
CA HIS A 169 3.82 8.60 7.43
C HIS A 169 4.35 9.15 8.75
N LEU A 170 3.59 9.01 9.85
CA LEU A 170 4.05 9.41 11.18
C LEU A 170 5.30 8.63 11.61
N LEU A 171 5.33 7.31 11.34
CA LEU A 171 6.48 6.45 11.63
C LEU A 171 7.72 6.91 10.85
N GLN A 172 7.60 7.18 9.55
CA GLN A 172 8.72 7.68 8.75
C GLN A 172 9.29 8.98 9.30
N ALA A 173 8.42 9.93 9.65
CA ALA A 173 8.84 11.20 10.25
C ALA A 173 9.50 11.00 11.62
N ALA A 174 8.96 10.14 12.48
CA ALA A 174 9.54 9.80 13.77
C ALA A 174 10.90 9.14 13.66
N LEU A 175 11.05 8.16 12.75
CA LEU A 175 12.32 7.50 12.44
C LEU A 175 13.40 8.52 12.04
N ARG A 176 13.07 9.46 11.16
CA ARG A 176 14.00 10.53 10.74
C ARG A 176 14.39 11.46 11.89
N LYS A 177 13.44 11.79 12.77
CA LYS A 177 13.71 12.64 13.93
C LYS A 177 14.60 11.96 14.98
N ILE A 178 14.44 10.67 15.20
CA ILE A 178 15.17 9.91 16.23
C ILE A 178 16.50 9.36 15.70
N LEU A 179 16.49 8.72 14.51
CA LEU A 179 17.65 8.02 13.96
C LEU A 179 18.49 8.92 13.03
N GLY A 180 17.88 9.96 12.44
CA GLY A 180 18.56 10.92 11.57
C GLY A 180 18.08 10.93 10.13
N ASN A 181 18.52 11.95 9.38
CA ASN A 181 18.07 12.24 8.01
C ASN A 181 18.50 11.22 6.95
N HIS A 182 19.38 10.28 7.27
CA HIS A 182 19.77 9.18 6.38
C HIS A 182 18.67 8.11 6.23
N VAL A 183 17.67 8.13 7.11
CA VAL A 183 16.51 7.24 7.01
C VAL A 183 15.68 7.62 5.78
N ASN A 184 15.59 6.69 4.84
CA ASN A 184 14.77 6.79 3.65
C ASN A 184 13.96 5.50 3.48
N GLN A 185 12.77 5.60 2.92
CA GLN A 185 11.95 4.43 2.62
C GLN A 185 12.64 3.54 1.60
N ALA A 186 12.79 2.25 1.92
CA ALA A 186 13.24 1.19 1.02
C ALA A 186 12.09 0.28 0.56
N GLY A 187 10.99 0.25 1.32
CA GLY A 187 9.78 -0.47 0.99
C GLY A 187 8.65 -0.19 2.00
N SER A 188 7.41 -0.41 1.59
CA SER A 188 6.25 -0.27 2.44
C SER A 188 5.20 -1.33 2.11
N LEU A 189 4.46 -1.77 3.12
CA LEU A 189 3.26 -2.57 2.98
C LEU A 189 2.23 -2.10 4.00
N VAL A 190 1.05 -1.74 3.51
CA VAL A 190 -0.09 -1.32 4.31
C VAL A 190 -1.24 -2.29 4.07
N THR A 191 -1.60 -3.05 5.09
CA THR A 191 -2.72 -3.99 5.10
C THR A 191 -3.80 -3.50 6.08
N PRO A 192 -5.01 -4.08 6.10
CA PRO A 192 -6.00 -3.73 7.12
C PRO A 192 -5.57 -4.10 8.55
N ASP A 193 -4.68 -5.09 8.68
CA ASP A 193 -4.32 -5.69 9.96
C ASP A 193 -3.04 -5.11 10.56
N HIS A 194 -2.09 -4.71 9.70
CA HIS A 194 -0.77 -4.19 10.10
C HIS A 194 -0.14 -3.34 9.01
N LEU A 195 0.89 -2.61 9.39
CA LEU A 195 1.81 -1.95 8.47
C LEU A 195 3.22 -2.53 8.61
N ARG A 196 3.98 -2.44 7.52
CA ARG A 196 5.41 -2.80 7.46
C ARG A 196 6.15 -1.69 6.74
N PHE A 197 7.23 -1.23 7.35
CA PHE A 197 8.06 -0.17 6.80
C PHE A 197 9.52 -0.59 6.77
N ASP A 198 10.09 -0.66 5.57
CA ASP A 198 11.49 -0.97 5.33
C ASP A 198 12.24 0.34 5.06
N PHE A 199 13.36 0.58 5.75
CA PHE A 199 14.08 1.84 5.69
C PHE A 199 15.60 1.65 5.77
N THR A 200 16.33 2.63 5.24
CA THR A 200 17.80 2.62 5.27
C THR A 200 18.30 2.96 6.67
N HIS A 201 19.02 2.01 7.29
CA HIS A 201 19.72 2.21 8.56
C HIS A 201 20.76 1.09 8.77
N PHE A 202 21.94 1.45 9.29
CA PHE A 202 23.09 0.54 9.29
C PHE A 202 23.17 -0.39 10.49
N SER A 203 22.51 -0.07 11.59
CA SER A 203 22.54 -0.85 12.83
C SER A 203 21.14 -1.29 13.26
N PRO A 204 21.01 -2.33 14.09
CA PRO A 204 19.75 -2.65 14.76
C PRO A 204 19.26 -1.42 15.55
N VAL A 205 17.94 -1.13 15.49
CA VAL A 205 17.33 -0.09 16.29
C VAL A 205 17.26 -0.59 17.74
N THR A 206 17.77 0.19 18.67
CA THR A 206 17.77 -0.19 20.08
C THR A 206 16.37 -0.10 20.68
N GLN A 207 16.11 -0.83 21.79
CA GLN A 207 14.81 -0.76 22.46
C GLN A 207 14.45 0.66 22.90
N ALA A 208 15.43 1.43 23.39
CA ALA A 208 15.21 2.83 23.79
C ALA A 208 14.80 3.74 22.60
N GLU A 209 15.37 3.49 21.41
CA GLU A 209 14.99 4.20 20.19
C GLU A 209 13.60 3.75 19.71
N LEU A 210 13.28 2.45 19.75
CA LEU A 210 11.94 1.94 19.43
C LEU A 210 10.87 2.56 20.35
N ASP A 211 11.12 2.59 21.65
CA ASP A 211 10.23 3.22 22.63
C ASP A 211 10.06 4.73 22.36
N ALA A 212 11.13 5.41 22.00
CA ALA A 212 11.06 6.84 21.65
C ALA A 212 10.28 7.11 20.36
N ILE A 213 10.45 6.25 19.34
CA ILE A 213 9.71 6.32 18.07
C ILE A 213 8.22 6.05 18.31
N GLU A 214 7.88 4.96 19.01
CA GLU A 214 6.49 4.62 19.34
C GLU A 214 5.80 5.72 20.13
N ASN A 215 6.47 6.26 21.16
CA ASN A 215 5.96 7.36 21.95
C ASN A 215 5.72 8.62 21.09
N LEU A 216 6.68 9.00 20.24
CA LEU A 216 6.55 10.17 19.37
C LEU A 216 5.39 10.04 18.39
N VAL A 217 5.19 8.86 17.77
CA VAL A 217 4.04 8.61 16.90
C VAL A 217 2.72 8.76 17.68
N ASN A 218 2.64 8.17 18.89
CA ASN A 218 1.43 8.27 19.72
C ASN A 218 1.18 9.68 20.21
N GLU A 219 2.21 10.49 20.50
CA GLU A 219 2.07 11.90 20.81
C GLU A 219 1.41 12.69 19.67
N GLU A 220 1.83 12.45 18.42
CA GLU A 220 1.22 13.09 17.24
C GLU A 220 -0.23 12.62 17.02
N ILE A 221 -0.52 11.34 17.29
CA ILE A 221 -1.90 10.82 17.26
C ILE A 221 -2.78 11.54 18.28
N LEU A 222 -2.31 11.72 19.50
CA LEU A 222 -3.07 12.35 20.59
C LEU A 222 -3.32 13.85 20.39
N LYS A 223 -2.51 14.54 19.59
CA LYS A 223 -2.70 15.96 19.25
C LYS A 223 -3.94 16.21 18.38
N ASN A 224 -4.52 15.17 17.77
CA ASN A 224 -5.67 15.28 16.86
C ASN A 224 -5.44 16.27 15.71
N ILE A 225 -4.32 16.13 15.02
CA ILE A 225 -3.90 17.02 13.93
C ILE A 225 -4.71 16.69 12.68
N PRO A 226 -5.27 17.67 11.96
CA PRO A 226 -5.87 17.45 10.66
C PRO A 226 -4.86 16.89 9.65
N VAL A 227 -5.26 15.88 8.90
CA VAL A 227 -4.50 15.36 7.76
C VAL A 227 -4.98 16.08 6.51
N THR A 228 -4.13 16.93 5.94
CA THR A 228 -4.48 17.70 4.76
C THR A 228 -4.02 16.98 3.49
N ILE A 229 -4.90 16.98 2.49
CA ILE A 229 -4.66 16.37 1.19
C ILE A 229 -4.88 17.44 0.13
N GLU A 230 -3.83 17.74 -0.64
CA GLU A 230 -3.86 18.79 -1.64
C GLU A 230 -3.26 18.30 -2.96
N GLU A 231 -3.85 18.69 -4.08
CA GLU A 231 -3.25 18.51 -5.40
C GLU A 231 -2.57 19.81 -5.82
N MET A 232 -1.33 19.70 -6.26
CA MET A 232 -0.52 20.85 -6.66
C MET A 232 0.52 20.47 -7.71
N PRO A 233 1.08 21.44 -8.44
CA PRO A 233 2.25 21.22 -9.30
C PRO A 233 3.40 20.60 -8.52
N ILE A 234 4.15 19.70 -9.16
CA ILE A 234 5.27 18.98 -8.50
C ILE A 234 6.35 19.94 -7.96
N ASP A 235 6.56 21.08 -8.60
CA ASP A 235 7.55 22.05 -8.14
C ASP A 235 7.09 22.78 -6.88
N ASP A 236 5.80 23.12 -6.77
CA ASP A 236 5.19 23.69 -5.57
C ASP A 236 5.27 22.69 -4.39
N ALA A 237 5.04 21.40 -4.68
CA ALA A 237 5.17 20.33 -3.68
C ALA A 237 6.61 20.21 -3.15
N LYS A 238 7.62 20.34 -4.01
CA LYS A 238 9.03 20.36 -3.61
C LYS A 238 9.38 21.60 -2.77
N GLU A 239 8.86 22.77 -3.14
CA GLU A 239 9.03 24.02 -2.35
C GLU A 239 8.37 23.90 -0.97
N LYS A 240 7.23 23.19 -0.87
CA LYS A 240 6.57 22.86 0.40
C LYS A 240 7.37 21.86 1.24
N GLY A 241 8.42 21.25 0.68
CA GLY A 241 9.26 20.24 1.34
C GLY A 241 8.68 18.82 1.32
N ALA A 242 7.73 18.54 0.42
CA ALA A 242 7.15 17.22 0.31
C ALA A 242 8.19 16.17 -0.09
N MET A 243 8.25 15.08 0.69
CA MET A 243 9.12 13.95 0.39
C MET A 243 8.53 13.11 -0.76
N ALA A 244 9.36 12.85 -1.76
CA ALA A 244 9.04 11.96 -2.87
C ALA A 244 9.71 10.60 -2.65
N LEU A 245 9.05 9.51 -3.03
CA LEU A 245 9.66 8.18 -3.03
C LEU A 245 10.75 8.10 -4.09
N PHE A 246 11.89 7.53 -3.71
CA PHE A 246 13.02 7.42 -4.61
C PHE A 246 12.72 6.45 -5.76
N GLY A 247 12.90 6.91 -7.01
CA GLY A 247 12.73 6.08 -8.21
C GLY A 247 11.31 6.04 -8.78
N GLU A 248 10.32 6.69 -8.18
CA GLU A 248 9.00 6.85 -8.77
C GLU A 248 8.98 8.02 -9.78
N LYS A 249 8.17 7.84 -10.83
CA LYS A 249 7.92 8.90 -11.82
C LYS A 249 6.59 9.56 -11.49
N TYR A 250 6.65 10.83 -11.15
CA TYR A 250 5.48 11.64 -10.86
C TYR A 250 5.05 12.43 -12.10
N GLY A 251 3.75 12.70 -12.23
CA GLY A 251 3.21 13.62 -13.23
C GLY A 251 3.48 15.09 -12.87
N ASP A 252 2.97 16.00 -13.70
CA ASP A 252 3.10 17.45 -13.49
C ASP A 252 2.32 17.93 -12.28
N VAL A 253 1.21 17.26 -11.95
CA VAL A 253 0.38 17.49 -10.76
C VAL A 253 0.50 16.27 -9.85
N VAL A 254 0.72 16.51 -8.56
CA VAL A 254 0.92 15.49 -7.53
C VAL A 254 -0.01 15.71 -6.34
N ARG A 255 -0.35 14.62 -5.67
CA ARG A 255 -1.14 14.62 -4.43
C ARG A 255 -0.19 14.64 -3.24
N VAL A 256 -0.29 15.69 -2.42
CA VAL A 256 0.51 15.91 -1.21
C VAL A 256 -0.34 15.63 0.01
N VAL A 257 0.15 14.79 0.90
CA VAL A 257 -0.45 14.49 2.20
C VAL A 257 0.42 15.09 3.30
N SER A 258 -0.17 15.93 4.13
CA SER A 258 0.56 16.63 5.20
C SER A 258 -0.13 16.45 6.55
N VAL A 259 0.67 16.30 7.59
CA VAL A 259 0.27 16.30 9.00
C VAL A 259 1.05 17.43 9.68
N ASP A 260 0.48 18.63 9.64
CA ASP A 260 1.14 19.87 10.10
C ASP A 260 2.59 19.96 9.58
N ASP A 261 3.54 20.41 10.42
CA ASP A 261 4.98 20.42 10.14
C ASP A 261 5.66 19.07 10.43
N PHE A 262 4.90 18.05 10.84
CA PHE A 262 5.47 16.76 11.25
C PHE A 262 5.79 15.85 10.07
N SER A 263 4.87 15.72 9.10
CA SER A 263 5.04 14.90 7.89
C SER A 263 4.44 15.61 6.67
N CYS A 264 5.15 15.56 5.54
CA CYS A 264 4.69 16.07 4.26
C CYS A 264 5.24 15.18 3.14
N GLU A 265 4.37 14.44 2.45
CA GLU A 265 4.78 13.38 1.51
C GLU A 265 3.92 13.36 0.25
N LEU A 266 4.51 12.99 -0.89
CA LEU A 266 3.78 12.66 -2.11
C LEU A 266 3.13 11.28 -1.93
N CYS A 267 1.81 11.23 -1.87
CA CYS A 267 1.10 9.98 -1.60
C CYS A 267 -0.28 9.91 -2.24
N GLY A 268 -0.54 8.80 -2.96
CA GLY A 268 -1.85 8.50 -3.58
C GLY A 268 -2.79 7.66 -2.70
N GLY A 269 -2.35 7.22 -1.51
CA GLY A 269 -3.08 6.27 -0.67
C GLY A 269 -4.26 6.86 0.11
N SER A 270 -4.96 5.99 0.83
CA SER A 270 -6.06 6.37 1.73
C SER A 270 -5.53 6.85 3.06
N HIS A 271 -6.07 7.96 3.57
CA HIS A 271 -5.67 8.55 4.86
C HIS A 271 -6.88 8.88 5.72
N VAL A 272 -6.66 8.96 7.03
CA VAL A 272 -7.67 9.44 7.97
C VAL A 272 -7.75 10.97 7.94
N ASP A 273 -8.89 11.53 8.32
CA ASP A 273 -9.07 12.99 8.34
C ASP A 273 -8.28 13.67 9.45
N ASN A 274 -8.06 12.97 10.57
CA ASN A 274 -7.31 13.48 11.72
C ASN A 274 -6.46 12.36 12.32
N THR A 275 -5.31 12.70 12.88
CA THR A 275 -4.39 11.73 13.47
C THR A 275 -5.01 10.91 14.60
N SER A 276 -5.93 11.47 15.39
CA SER A 276 -6.62 10.74 16.47
C SER A 276 -7.47 9.56 15.99
N VAL A 277 -7.91 9.55 14.72
CA VAL A 277 -8.66 8.43 14.12
C VAL A 277 -7.80 7.16 14.00
N ILE A 278 -6.47 7.30 13.99
CA ILE A 278 -5.54 6.16 14.04
C ILE A 278 -5.77 5.32 15.30
N GLY A 279 -6.14 5.96 16.41
CA GLY A 279 -6.34 5.35 17.72
C GLY A 279 -5.02 5.24 18.48
N SER A 280 -4.45 4.04 18.58
CA SER A 280 -3.11 3.83 19.12
C SER A 280 -2.20 3.19 18.09
N PHE A 281 -0.91 3.43 18.20
CA PHE A 281 0.15 2.84 17.38
C PHE A 281 1.06 1.98 18.25
N ARG A 282 1.42 0.78 17.80
CA ARG A 282 2.33 -0.10 18.52
C ARG A 282 3.27 -0.81 17.56
N ILE A 283 4.57 -0.76 17.85
CA ILE A 283 5.59 -1.53 17.15
C ILE A 283 5.51 -2.98 17.64
N THR A 284 5.39 -3.93 16.70
CA THR A 284 5.32 -5.37 16.99
C THR A 284 6.59 -6.10 16.66
N GLY A 285 7.48 -5.52 15.86
CA GLY A 285 8.76 -6.13 15.50
C GLY A 285 9.71 -5.17 14.82
N GLU A 286 11.02 -5.46 15.00
CA GLU A 286 12.13 -4.82 14.30
C GLU A 286 13.09 -5.88 13.84
N SER A 287 13.57 -5.83 12.59
CA SER A 287 14.48 -6.83 12.00
C SER A 287 15.30 -6.26 10.85
N GLY A 288 16.41 -6.94 10.51
CA GLY A 288 17.18 -6.65 9.29
C GLY A 288 16.65 -7.43 8.09
N THR A 289 16.49 -6.76 6.95
CA THR A 289 16.03 -7.39 5.70
C THR A 289 17.14 -7.54 4.66
N GLY A 290 18.24 -6.81 4.83
CA GLY A 290 19.40 -6.82 3.93
C GLY A 290 20.49 -5.89 4.46
N SER A 291 21.58 -5.74 3.71
CA SER A 291 22.65 -4.82 4.09
C SER A 291 22.16 -3.38 4.13
N GLY A 292 22.24 -2.76 5.31
CA GLY A 292 21.85 -1.35 5.50
C GLY A 292 20.34 -1.08 5.42
N VAL A 293 19.48 -2.13 5.48
CA VAL A 293 18.01 -1.97 5.48
C VAL A 293 17.41 -2.64 6.71
N ARG A 294 16.65 -1.87 7.46
CA ARG A 294 15.90 -2.32 8.64
C ARG A 294 14.40 -2.33 8.32
N ARG A 295 13.65 -3.16 9.03
CA ARG A 295 12.20 -3.32 8.92
C ARG A 295 11.56 -3.08 10.27
N ILE A 296 10.51 -2.27 10.29
CA ILE A 296 9.57 -2.18 11.41
C ILE A 296 8.23 -2.73 10.96
N GLU A 297 7.61 -3.54 11.82
CA GLU A 297 6.22 -3.97 11.73
C GLU A 297 5.45 -3.33 12.87
N ALA A 298 4.26 -2.80 12.58
CA ALA A 298 3.45 -2.12 13.57
C ALA A 298 1.95 -2.31 13.28
N VAL A 299 1.14 -2.04 14.30
CA VAL A 299 -0.32 -2.13 14.26
C VAL A 299 -0.96 -0.86 14.80
N THR A 300 -2.21 -0.59 14.39
CA THR A 300 -2.97 0.58 14.85
C THR A 300 -4.35 0.21 15.40
N GLY A 301 -5.00 1.15 16.06
CA GLY A 301 -6.39 1.05 16.49
C GLY A 301 -6.69 -0.20 17.31
N GLU A 302 -7.70 -0.97 16.87
CA GLU A 302 -8.14 -2.17 17.58
C GLU A 302 -7.07 -3.27 17.66
N ALA A 303 -6.24 -3.42 16.61
CA ALA A 303 -5.16 -4.39 16.60
C ALA A 303 -4.08 -4.03 17.64
N ALA A 304 -3.73 -2.75 17.79
CA ALA A 304 -2.80 -2.30 18.83
C ALA A 304 -3.33 -2.56 20.25
N LEU A 305 -4.63 -2.33 20.47
CA LEU A 305 -5.29 -2.67 21.75
C LEU A 305 -5.31 -4.17 22.03
N ALA A 306 -5.48 -5.00 21.00
CA ALA A 306 -5.46 -6.46 21.13
C ALA A 306 -4.08 -6.95 21.54
N VAL A 307 -3.00 -6.43 20.94
CA VAL A 307 -1.61 -6.74 21.32
C VAL A 307 -1.35 -6.36 22.77
N ALA A 308 -1.69 -5.14 23.18
CA ALA A 308 -1.51 -4.68 24.58
C ALA A 308 -2.25 -5.57 25.61
N LYS A 309 -3.47 -6.01 25.26
CA LYS A 309 -4.24 -6.92 26.12
C LYS A 309 -3.61 -8.31 26.19
N ALA A 310 -3.06 -8.82 25.10
CA ALA A 310 -2.39 -10.13 25.07
C ALA A 310 -1.15 -10.10 25.97
N GLU A 311 -0.28 -9.11 25.85
CA GLU A 311 0.91 -8.95 26.69
C GLU A 311 0.57 -8.81 28.18
N SER A 312 -0.49 -8.03 28.50
CA SER A 312 -0.94 -7.89 29.89
C SER A 312 -1.39 -9.23 30.48
N ARG A 313 -2.05 -10.08 29.68
CA ARG A 313 -2.47 -11.44 30.13
C ARG A 313 -1.27 -12.37 30.32
N GLU A 314 -0.29 -12.32 29.42
CA GLU A 314 0.92 -13.12 29.55
C GLU A 314 1.71 -12.74 30.82
N LEU A 315 1.85 -11.45 31.10
CA LEU A 315 2.47 -10.99 32.34
C LEU A 315 1.75 -11.44 33.59
N GLN A 316 0.39 -11.44 33.57
CA GLN A 316 -0.39 -11.97 34.70
C GLN A 316 -0.16 -13.47 34.89
N GLN A 317 -0.13 -14.26 33.82
CA GLN A 317 0.11 -15.71 33.88
C GLN A 317 1.52 -16.06 34.38
N LEU A 318 2.52 -15.20 34.15
CA LEU A 318 3.87 -15.38 34.67
C LEU A 318 4.02 -14.96 36.15
N ALA A 319 3.11 -14.14 36.65
CA ALA A 319 3.10 -13.66 38.04
C ALA A 319 2.36 -14.59 39.01
N ASP A 320 1.47 -15.44 38.50
CA ASP A 320 0.76 -16.49 39.24
C ASP A 320 1.59 -17.79 39.29
#